data_854f65010ac95703873cc84d3100487a
#
_entry.id   854f65010ac95703873cc84d3100487a
#
_cell.length_a   1.000
_cell.length_b   1.000
_cell.length_c   1.000
_cell.angle_alpha   90.00
_cell.angle_beta   90.00
_cell.angle_gamma   90.00
#
_symmetry.space_group_name_H-M   'P 1'
#
loop_
_entity.id
_entity.type
_entity.pdbx_description
1 polymer ?
#
loop_
_entity_poly.entity_id
_entity_poly.type
_entity_poly.pdbx_seq_one_letter_code
_entity_poly.pdbx_strand_id
1 'polypeptide(L)'
;MMFIEMNQLQMAFGRQVVLDDVNLDIPKGELFGLLGPSGSGKTTLVKIMIGMLKPDYGMVTIGGVQMPSLRQMKKIGYMAQSDALYSELTGRANLDFFAQLFQIPKARRKERIQETAAIVDLTAHLDKPIESYSGGMKRRMSLAISLLHEPELLILDEPTVGIDPLLRESIWADLKKIQAHGTTIVITTHVMEEAAKCDRLALLRDGVLIAEGSPEQLEQQSGTASLEAAFLHFSKPSSQTEGSVS
;
A
#
# COMPACT_ATOMS: atom_id res chain seq x y z
N MET A 1 -16.50 10.25 -5.28
CA MET A 1 -16.38 10.70 -3.87
C MET A 1 -14.99 10.31 -3.41
N MET A 2 -14.20 11.27 -2.94
CA MET A 2 -12.86 10.99 -2.40
C MET A 2 -13.00 10.15 -1.14
N PHE A 3 -12.15 9.14 -1.01
CA PHE A 3 -12.17 8.22 0.12
C PHE A 3 -11.02 8.47 1.08
N ILE A 4 -9.84 8.80 0.53
CA ILE A 4 -8.68 9.27 1.28
C ILE A 4 -8.39 10.70 0.82
N GLU A 5 -8.22 11.62 1.75
CA GLU A 5 -7.84 13.00 1.47
C GLU A 5 -6.67 13.37 2.40
N MET A 6 -5.59 13.85 1.83
CA MET A 6 -4.41 14.32 2.54
C MET A 6 -4.18 15.79 2.18
N ASN A 7 -4.12 16.63 3.19
CA ASN A 7 -4.01 18.06 3.00
C ASN A 7 -2.78 18.60 3.72
N GLN A 8 -1.85 19.16 2.94
CA GLN A 8 -0.66 19.88 3.39
C GLN A 8 0.16 19.11 4.44
N LEU A 9 0.36 17.80 4.21
CA LEU A 9 1.08 16.97 5.18
C LEU A 9 2.56 17.33 5.22
N GLN A 10 3.05 17.63 6.42
CA GLN A 10 4.48 17.80 6.70
C GLN A 10 4.89 16.89 7.85
N MET A 11 6.08 16.31 7.75
CA MET A 11 6.64 15.46 8.79
C MET A 11 8.17 15.55 8.80
N ALA A 12 8.75 15.76 9.98
CA ALA A 12 10.18 15.73 10.18
C ALA A 12 10.58 14.83 11.35
N PHE A 13 11.75 14.21 11.27
CA PHE A 13 12.39 13.51 12.37
C PHE A 13 13.63 14.30 12.82
N GLY A 14 13.49 15.02 13.92
CA GLY A 14 14.51 15.97 14.36
C GLY A 14 14.69 17.10 13.35
N ARG A 15 15.84 17.17 12.68
CA ARG A 15 16.12 18.22 11.65
C ARG A 15 15.85 17.72 10.22
N GLN A 16 15.55 16.45 10.03
CA GLN A 16 15.34 15.87 8.70
C GLN A 16 13.86 15.96 8.34
N VAL A 17 13.52 16.78 7.35
CA VAL A 17 12.20 16.79 6.71
C VAL A 17 12.07 15.51 5.88
N VAL A 18 10.98 14.76 6.09
CA VAL A 18 10.69 13.49 5.41
C VAL A 18 9.47 13.62 4.50
N LEU A 19 8.52 14.48 4.86
CA LEU A 19 7.39 14.85 3.99
C LEU A 19 7.24 16.36 4.03
N ASP A 20 7.04 16.99 2.87
CA ASP A 20 6.90 18.41 2.71
C ASP A 20 5.74 18.74 1.77
N ASP A 21 4.71 19.37 2.32
CA ASP A 21 3.47 19.82 1.66
C ASP A 21 2.81 18.75 0.77
N VAL A 22 2.67 17.52 1.29
CA VAL A 22 2.02 16.43 0.56
C VAL A 22 0.51 16.63 0.54
N ASN A 23 -0.04 16.78 -0.67
CA ASN A 23 -1.47 16.88 -0.95
C ASN A 23 -1.86 15.73 -1.88
N LEU A 24 -2.84 14.88 -1.49
CA LEU A 24 -3.22 13.70 -2.26
C LEU A 24 -4.66 13.29 -1.95
N ASP A 25 -5.41 12.98 -3.02
CA ASP A 25 -6.79 12.51 -2.94
C ASP A 25 -6.93 11.15 -3.64
N ILE A 26 -7.53 10.15 -2.98
CA ILE A 26 -7.74 8.82 -3.55
C ILE A 26 -9.22 8.48 -3.52
N PRO A 27 -9.86 8.22 -4.68
CA PRO A 27 -11.24 7.77 -4.77
C PRO A 27 -11.47 6.39 -4.15
N LYS A 28 -12.71 6.10 -3.78
CA LYS A 28 -13.11 4.77 -3.31
C LYS A 28 -13.02 3.74 -4.42
N GLY A 29 -12.48 2.55 -4.12
CA GLY A 29 -12.36 1.42 -5.05
C GLY A 29 -11.21 1.54 -6.05
N GLU A 30 -10.33 2.53 -5.89
CA GLU A 30 -9.14 2.69 -6.72
C GLU A 30 -7.99 1.79 -6.23
N LEU A 31 -7.21 1.26 -7.16
CA LEU A 31 -5.92 0.66 -6.88
C LEU A 31 -4.84 1.71 -7.16
N PHE A 32 -4.37 2.34 -6.09
CA PHE A 32 -3.46 3.47 -6.12
C PHE A 32 -2.04 3.05 -5.79
N GLY A 33 -1.07 3.52 -6.58
CA GLY A 33 0.36 3.26 -6.38
C GLY A 33 1.11 4.49 -5.86
N LEU A 34 1.87 4.32 -4.78
CA LEU A 34 2.84 5.30 -4.31
C LEU A 34 4.23 4.86 -4.75
N LEU A 35 4.74 5.45 -5.83
CA LEU A 35 6.01 5.10 -6.45
C LEU A 35 7.11 6.05 -6.01
N GLY A 36 8.28 5.52 -5.67
CA GLY A 36 9.44 6.33 -5.33
C GLY A 36 10.62 5.50 -4.84
N PRO A 37 11.84 6.04 -4.83
CA PRO A 37 13.03 5.34 -4.36
C PRO A 37 12.95 5.05 -2.85
N SER A 38 13.86 4.20 -2.38
CA SER A 38 14.02 3.97 -0.94
C SER A 38 14.38 5.29 -0.24
N GLY A 39 13.74 5.55 0.91
CA GLY A 39 13.94 6.79 1.66
C GLY A 39 13.13 8.01 1.17
N SER A 40 12.31 7.89 0.12
CA SER A 40 11.50 9.02 -0.38
C SER A 40 10.35 9.46 0.54
N GLY A 41 10.05 8.70 1.62
CA GLY A 41 8.96 9.03 2.56
C GLY A 41 7.72 8.14 2.45
N LYS A 42 7.65 7.15 1.53
CA LYS A 42 6.47 6.28 1.32
C LYS A 42 5.96 5.62 2.60
N THR A 43 6.84 4.91 3.32
CA THR A 43 6.47 4.23 4.57
C THR A 43 6.04 5.23 5.66
N THR A 44 6.60 6.43 5.70
CA THR A 44 6.18 7.50 6.61
C THR A 44 4.77 7.96 6.27
N LEU A 45 4.49 8.20 4.98
CA LEU A 45 3.16 8.59 4.50
C LEU A 45 2.13 7.50 4.81
N VAL A 46 2.46 6.23 4.57
CA VAL A 46 1.61 5.09 4.96
C VAL A 46 1.33 5.08 6.46
N LYS A 47 2.35 5.25 7.31
CA LYS A 47 2.17 5.26 8.78
C LYS A 47 1.30 6.41 9.25
N ILE A 48 1.36 7.57 8.61
CA ILE A 48 0.46 8.70 8.88
C ILE A 48 -0.97 8.32 8.44
N MET A 49 -1.13 7.76 7.25
CA MET A 49 -2.43 7.34 6.70
C MET A 49 -3.16 6.37 7.63
N ILE A 50 -2.46 5.35 8.15
CA ILE A 50 -3.06 4.38 9.08
C ILE A 50 -3.16 4.88 10.53
N GLY A 51 -2.69 6.11 10.81
CA GLY A 51 -2.76 6.72 12.13
C GLY A 51 -1.71 6.24 13.14
N MET A 52 -0.64 5.56 12.68
CA MET A 52 0.51 5.16 13.51
C MET A 52 1.47 6.30 13.78
N LEU A 53 1.50 7.29 12.90
CA LEU A 53 2.25 8.54 13.09
C LEU A 53 1.29 9.73 12.98
N LYS A 54 1.53 10.76 13.78
CA LYS A 54 0.85 12.03 13.66
C LYS A 54 1.75 12.97 12.85
N PRO A 55 1.27 13.61 11.78
CA PRO A 55 2.06 14.57 11.05
C PRO A 55 2.32 15.83 11.91
N ASP A 56 3.40 16.57 11.64
CA ASP A 56 3.70 17.82 12.30
C ASP A 56 2.73 18.92 11.85
N TYR A 57 2.33 18.88 10.58
CA TYR A 57 1.33 19.76 9.99
C TYR A 57 0.43 19.01 9.02
N GLY A 58 -0.77 19.56 8.77
CA GLY A 58 -1.75 18.98 7.87
C GLY A 58 -2.61 17.89 8.50
N MET A 59 -3.43 17.24 7.68
CA MET A 59 -4.35 16.21 8.14
C MET A 59 -4.60 15.14 7.08
N VAL A 60 -5.03 13.96 7.53
CA VAL A 60 -5.55 12.88 6.70
C VAL A 60 -6.97 12.59 7.10
N THR A 61 -7.88 12.45 6.12
CA THR A 61 -9.21 11.89 6.33
C THR A 61 -9.38 10.60 5.53
N ILE A 62 -10.09 9.62 6.10
CA ILE A 62 -10.45 8.37 5.42
C ILE A 62 -11.95 8.16 5.61
N GLY A 63 -12.69 8.08 4.48
CA GLY A 63 -14.15 7.98 4.51
C GLY A 63 -14.81 9.15 5.26
N GLY A 64 -14.24 10.35 5.15
CA GLY A 64 -14.70 11.57 5.83
C GLY A 64 -14.36 11.63 7.32
N VAL A 65 -13.56 10.69 7.85
CA VAL A 65 -13.14 10.65 9.27
C VAL A 65 -11.66 11.02 9.37
N GLN A 66 -11.35 12.05 10.17
CA GLN A 66 -9.97 12.47 10.42
C GLN A 66 -9.18 11.39 11.18
N MET A 67 -7.97 11.13 10.71
CA MET A 67 -7.02 10.21 11.35
C MET A 67 -6.12 10.93 12.37
N PRO A 68 -5.70 10.25 13.46
CA PRO A 68 -5.97 8.86 13.80
C PRO A 68 -7.39 8.65 14.40
N SER A 69 -8.05 7.57 14.02
CA SER A 69 -9.36 7.18 14.54
C SER A 69 -9.41 5.66 14.75
N LEU A 70 -9.59 5.19 15.99
CA LEU A 70 -9.68 3.76 16.29
C LEU A 70 -10.85 3.08 15.55
N ARG A 71 -11.95 3.82 15.33
CA ARG A 71 -13.10 3.31 14.56
C ARG A 71 -12.71 3.07 13.10
N GLN A 72 -11.95 3.99 12.52
CA GLN A 72 -11.55 3.90 11.12
C GLN A 72 -10.41 2.89 10.93
N MET A 73 -9.45 2.81 11.87
CA MET A 73 -8.36 1.83 11.83
C MET A 73 -8.87 0.38 11.78
N LYS A 74 -10.03 0.07 12.39
CA LYS A 74 -10.67 -1.26 12.31
C LYS A 74 -11.13 -1.64 10.91
N LYS A 75 -11.20 -0.70 9.97
CA LYS A 75 -11.61 -0.89 8.58
C LYS A 75 -10.43 -0.89 7.61
N ILE A 76 -9.21 -0.80 8.13
CA ILE A 76 -7.97 -0.75 7.36
C ILE A 76 -7.24 -2.07 7.52
N GLY A 77 -6.99 -2.76 6.40
CA GLY A 77 -6.02 -3.85 6.34
C GLY A 77 -4.65 -3.27 6.04
N TYR A 78 -3.67 -3.61 6.86
CA TYR A 78 -2.29 -3.16 6.65
C TYR A 78 -1.34 -4.35 6.59
N MET A 79 -0.59 -4.41 5.51
CA MET A 79 0.51 -5.36 5.32
C MET A 79 1.82 -4.58 5.31
N ALA A 80 2.60 -4.74 6.37
CA ALA A 80 3.90 -4.10 6.50
C ALA A 80 4.96 -4.76 5.59
N GLN A 81 6.08 -4.08 5.39
CA GLN A 81 7.22 -4.60 4.64
C GLN A 81 7.78 -5.89 5.26
N SER A 82 7.81 -5.99 6.60
CA SER A 82 8.20 -7.19 7.33
C SER A 82 6.98 -8.03 7.72
N ASP A 83 7.09 -9.36 7.59
CA ASP A 83 6.03 -10.27 7.99
C ASP A 83 5.93 -10.36 9.52
N ALA A 84 4.72 -10.13 10.06
CA ALA A 84 4.41 -10.25 11.48
C ALA A 84 3.76 -11.62 11.76
N LEU A 85 4.48 -12.72 11.48
CA LEU A 85 3.99 -14.09 11.61
C LEU A 85 4.59 -14.81 12.82
N TYR A 86 3.79 -15.62 13.49
CA TYR A 86 4.25 -16.52 14.54
C TYR A 86 4.77 -17.82 13.90
N SER A 87 6.09 -17.96 13.85
CA SER A 87 6.78 -19.02 13.09
C SER A 87 6.42 -20.42 13.57
N GLU A 88 6.26 -20.61 14.88
CA GLU A 88 5.96 -21.90 15.53
C GLU A 88 4.50 -22.33 15.35
N LEU A 89 3.63 -21.41 15.00
CA LEU A 89 2.21 -21.70 14.80
C LEU A 89 1.95 -22.15 13.36
N THR A 90 0.88 -22.94 13.18
CA THR A 90 0.37 -23.25 11.85
C THR A 90 -0.23 -22.01 11.17
N GLY A 91 -0.38 -22.04 9.84
CA GLY A 91 -1.06 -20.98 9.11
C GLY A 91 -2.47 -20.72 9.65
N ARG A 92 -3.22 -21.80 9.94
CA ARG A 92 -4.55 -21.73 10.56
C ARG A 92 -4.53 -21.05 11.93
N ALA A 93 -3.58 -21.41 12.77
CA ALA A 93 -3.45 -20.82 14.11
C ALA A 93 -3.06 -19.34 14.04
N ASN A 94 -2.19 -18.95 13.09
CA ASN A 94 -1.90 -17.54 12.82
C ASN A 94 -3.17 -16.78 12.43
N LEU A 95 -3.92 -17.27 11.44
CA LEU A 95 -5.16 -16.61 11.01
C LEU A 95 -6.20 -16.55 12.13
N ASP A 96 -6.35 -17.61 12.94
CA ASP A 96 -7.30 -17.60 14.06
C ASP A 96 -6.88 -16.59 15.15
N PHE A 97 -5.59 -16.48 15.45
CA PHE A 97 -5.07 -15.48 16.38
C PHE A 97 -5.42 -14.06 15.92
N PHE A 98 -5.14 -13.71 14.66
CA PHE A 98 -5.47 -12.38 14.13
C PHE A 98 -6.98 -12.17 13.99
N ALA A 99 -7.75 -13.21 13.64
CA ALA A 99 -9.20 -13.13 13.62
C ALA A 99 -9.78 -12.80 15.00
N GLN A 100 -9.17 -13.33 16.08
CA GLN A 100 -9.55 -12.97 17.45
C GLN A 100 -9.17 -11.51 17.76
N LEU A 101 -7.98 -11.08 17.38
CA LEU A 101 -7.52 -9.71 17.58
C LEU A 101 -8.42 -8.69 16.87
N PHE A 102 -8.87 -9.02 15.66
CA PHE A 102 -9.83 -8.20 14.90
C PHE A 102 -11.28 -8.34 15.39
N GLN A 103 -11.51 -9.11 16.49
CA GLN A 103 -12.82 -9.31 17.10
C GLN A 103 -13.85 -9.98 16.17
N ILE A 104 -13.39 -10.80 15.22
CA ILE A 104 -14.28 -11.58 14.36
C ILE A 104 -15.07 -12.58 15.22
N PRO A 105 -16.42 -12.63 15.13
CA PRO A 105 -17.23 -13.54 15.92
C PRO A 105 -16.81 -15.01 15.72
N LYS A 106 -16.72 -15.79 16.81
CA LYS A 106 -16.25 -17.18 16.77
C LYS A 106 -16.97 -18.03 15.71
N ALA A 107 -18.27 -17.81 15.52
CA ALA A 107 -19.09 -18.53 14.54
C ALA A 107 -18.62 -18.27 13.09
N ARG A 108 -18.06 -17.08 12.78
CA ARG A 108 -17.60 -16.71 11.44
C ARG A 108 -16.12 -16.99 11.18
N ARG A 109 -15.29 -17.20 12.22
CA ARG A 109 -13.83 -17.30 12.07
C ARG A 109 -13.41 -18.42 11.13
N LYS A 110 -14.00 -19.61 11.28
CA LYS A 110 -13.65 -20.77 10.44
C LYS A 110 -13.89 -20.47 8.94
N GLU A 111 -15.03 -19.87 8.64
CA GLU A 111 -15.40 -19.48 7.28
C GLU A 111 -14.43 -18.42 6.74
N ARG A 112 -14.19 -17.33 7.50
CA ARG A 112 -13.26 -16.26 7.09
C ARG A 112 -11.83 -16.74 6.86
N ILE A 113 -11.35 -17.65 7.71
CA ILE A 113 -10.02 -18.27 7.54
C ILE A 113 -9.95 -19.04 6.22
N GLN A 114 -10.99 -19.81 5.88
CA GLN A 114 -11.02 -20.56 4.61
C GLN A 114 -11.11 -19.61 3.41
N GLU A 115 -11.96 -18.60 3.46
CA GLU A 115 -12.12 -17.60 2.39
C GLU A 115 -10.82 -16.85 2.12
N THR A 116 -10.18 -16.31 3.16
CA THR A 116 -8.93 -15.56 2.99
C THR A 116 -7.78 -16.44 2.55
N ALA A 117 -7.69 -17.69 3.03
CA ALA A 117 -6.70 -18.64 2.58
C ALA A 117 -6.91 -19.05 1.10
N ALA A 118 -8.16 -19.13 0.65
CA ALA A 118 -8.49 -19.42 -0.76
C ALA A 118 -8.10 -18.23 -1.67
N ILE A 119 -8.33 -16.99 -1.25
CA ILE A 119 -7.94 -15.79 -2.01
C ILE A 119 -6.43 -15.81 -2.32
N VAL A 120 -5.61 -16.23 -1.35
CA VAL A 120 -4.15 -16.21 -1.47
C VAL A 120 -3.55 -17.59 -1.80
N ASP A 121 -4.37 -18.57 -2.18
CA ASP A 121 -3.96 -19.93 -2.56
C ASP A 121 -3.11 -20.65 -1.48
N LEU A 122 -3.52 -20.55 -0.21
CA LEU A 122 -2.86 -21.22 0.91
C LEU A 122 -3.72 -22.28 1.62
N THR A 123 -4.90 -22.60 1.08
CA THR A 123 -5.85 -23.52 1.71
C THR A 123 -5.22 -24.88 2.06
N ALA A 124 -4.45 -25.46 1.14
CA ALA A 124 -3.79 -26.76 1.31
C ALA A 124 -2.61 -26.74 2.31
N HIS A 125 -2.20 -25.55 2.73
CA HIS A 125 -1.03 -25.34 3.60
C HIS A 125 -1.38 -24.88 5.01
N LEU A 126 -2.65 -24.59 5.30
CA LEU A 126 -3.11 -24.02 6.57
C LEU A 126 -2.65 -24.78 7.81
N ASP A 127 -2.54 -26.10 7.73
CA ASP A 127 -2.22 -26.95 8.87
C ASP A 127 -0.71 -27.24 9.03
N LYS A 128 0.13 -26.62 8.19
CA LYS A 128 1.60 -26.66 8.29
C LYS A 128 2.09 -25.49 9.14
N PRO A 129 3.18 -25.65 9.92
CA PRO A 129 3.79 -24.54 10.66
C PRO A 129 4.40 -23.52 9.69
N ILE A 130 4.32 -22.23 10.08
CA ILE A 130 4.82 -21.10 9.26
C ILE A 130 6.32 -21.19 8.98
N GLU A 131 7.11 -21.78 9.89
CA GLU A 131 8.54 -21.99 9.65
C GLU A 131 8.83 -22.80 8.39
N SER A 132 7.92 -23.71 8.01
CA SER A 132 8.02 -24.53 6.78
C SER A 132 7.59 -23.80 5.50
N TYR A 133 7.07 -22.57 5.62
CA TYR A 133 6.62 -21.81 4.46
C TYR A 133 7.80 -21.18 3.71
N SER A 134 7.71 -21.15 2.37
CA SER A 134 8.60 -20.33 1.56
C SER A 134 8.38 -18.83 1.85
N GLY A 135 9.33 -17.97 1.48
CA GLY A 135 9.18 -16.54 1.62
C GLY A 135 7.90 -16.01 0.96
N GLY A 136 7.58 -16.50 -0.26
CA GLY A 136 6.35 -16.16 -0.95
C GLY A 136 5.08 -16.63 -0.23
N MET A 137 5.09 -17.82 0.38
CA MET A 137 3.97 -18.31 1.20
C MET A 137 3.79 -17.46 2.46
N LYS A 138 4.87 -17.02 3.10
CA LYS A 138 4.81 -16.08 4.25
C LYS A 138 4.21 -14.75 3.84
N ARG A 139 4.60 -14.22 2.68
CA ARG A 139 4.06 -12.98 2.15
C ARG A 139 2.57 -13.08 1.83
N ARG A 140 2.13 -14.18 1.22
CA ARG A 140 0.70 -14.50 1.02
C ARG A 140 -0.06 -14.62 2.33
N MET A 141 0.54 -15.23 3.36
CA MET A 141 -0.08 -15.32 4.69
C MET A 141 -0.26 -13.94 5.32
N SER A 142 0.72 -13.03 5.19
CA SER A 142 0.61 -11.65 5.65
C SER A 142 -0.50 -10.89 4.91
N LEU A 143 -0.67 -11.12 3.61
CA LEU A 143 -1.80 -10.60 2.83
C LEU A 143 -3.13 -11.18 3.33
N ALA A 144 -3.22 -12.50 3.56
CA ALA A 144 -4.43 -13.12 4.10
C ALA A 144 -4.85 -12.52 5.45
N ILE A 145 -3.89 -12.28 6.35
CA ILE A 145 -4.13 -11.63 7.65
C ILE A 145 -4.73 -10.24 7.45
N SER A 146 -4.18 -9.43 6.53
CA SER A 146 -4.68 -8.08 6.27
C SER A 146 -6.10 -8.04 5.69
N LEU A 147 -6.58 -9.15 5.15
CA LEU A 147 -7.92 -9.31 4.55
C LEU A 147 -8.97 -9.93 5.50
N LEU A 148 -8.56 -10.49 6.64
CA LEU A 148 -9.44 -11.26 7.53
C LEU A 148 -10.72 -10.52 7.94
N HIS A 149 -10.62 -9.23 8.24
CA HIS A 149 -11.70 -8.40 8.77
C HIS A 149 -12.48 -7.62 7.70
N GLU A 150 -12.34 -8.01 6.43
CA GLU A 150 -13.04 -7.40 5.27
C GLU A 150 -12.82 -5.87 5.21
N PRO A 151 -11.58 -5.41 5.06
CA PRO A 151 -11.27 -3.98 5.12
C PRO A 151 -11.88 -3.20 3.94
N GLU A 152 -12.30 -1.96 4.21
CA GLU A 152 -12.70 -0.99 3.16
C GLU A 152 -11.48 -0.39 2.46
N LEU A 153 -10.33 -0.35 3.15
CA LEU A 153 -9.02 0.10 2.68
C LEU A 153 -7.97 -0.94 2.96
N LEU A 154 -7.24 -1.35 1.94
CA LEU A 154 -6.09 -2.23 2.05
C LEU A 154 -4.81 -1.45 1.71
N ILE A 155 -3.87 -1.41 2.62
CA ILE A 155 -2.57 -0.75 2.42
C ILE A 155 -1.47 -1.80 2.46
N LEU A 156 -0.66 -1.83 1.41
CA LEU A 156 0.38 -2.83 1.20
C LEU A 156 1.74 -2.12 1.02
N ASP A 157 2.61 -2.28 2.00
CA ASP A 157 3.95 -1.67 1.96
C ASP A 157 4.95 -2.64 1.30
N GLU A 158 5.28 -2.37 0.03
CA GLU A 158 6.15 -3.18 -0.83
C GLU A 158 5.76 -4.68 -0.86
N PRO A 159 4.52 -5.02 -1.31
CA PRO A 159 3.93 -6.35 -1.10
C PRO A 159 4.63 -7.49 -1.81
N THR A 160 5.40 -7.24 -2.86
CA THR A 160 5.98 -8.28 -3.72
C THR A 160 7.51 -8.23 -3.79
N VAL A 161 8.15 -7.45 -2.91
CA VAL A 161 9.61 -7.42 -2.82
C VAL A 161 10.16 -8.77 -2.39
N GLY A 162 11.16 -9.27 -3.15
CA GLY A 162 11.78 -10.57 -2.88
C GLY A 162 10.95 -11.80 -3.29
N ILE A 163 9.89 -11.60 -4.09
CA ILE A 163 9.02 -12.66 -4.60
C ILE A 163 9.38 -12.96 -6.07
N ASP A 164 9.33 -14.24 -6.43
CA ASP A 164 9.54 -14.66 -7.83
C ASP A 164 8.45 -14.11 -8.77
N PRO A 165 8.75 -13.96 -10.08
CA PRO A 165 7.83 -13.33 -11.03
C PRO A 165 6.46 -14.02 -11.15
N LEU A 166 6.40 -15.36 -11.13
CA LEU A 166 5.13 -16.08 -11.27
C LEU A 166 4.22 -15.83 -10.07
N LEU A 167 4.80 -15.86 -8.88
CA LEU A 167 4.07 -15.59 -7.65
C LEU A 167 3.62 -14.12 -7.57
N ARG A 168 4.45 -13.18 -8.04
CA ARG A 168 4.11 -11.76 -8.15
C ARG A 168 2.86 -11.58 -9.01
N GLU A 169 2.82 -12.16 -10.20
CA GLU A 169 1.65 -12.10 -11.08
C GLU A 169 0.38 -12.62 -10.40
N SER A 170 0.48 -13.74 -9.68
CA SER A 170 -0.64 -14.30 -8.93
C SER A 170 -1.16 -13.34 -7.84
N ILE A 171 -0.26 -12.72 -7.07
CA ILE A 171 -0.65 -11.73 -6.04
C ILE A 171 -1.37 -10.54 -6.70
N TRP A 172 -0.85 -10.02 -7.83
CA TRP A 172 -1.49 -8.93 -8.56
C TRP A 172 -2.89 -9.30 -9.07
N ALA A 173 -3.07 -10.54 -9.59
CA ALA A 173 -4.38 -11.03 -9.98
C ALA A 173 -5.37 -11.06 -8.80
N ASP A 174 -4.90 -11.46 -7.61
CA ASP A 174 -5.73 -11.46 -6.41
C ASP A 174 -6.06 -10.04 -5.94
N LEU A 175 -5.12 -9.09 -6.00
CA LEU A 175 -5.37 -7.69 -5.68
C LEU A 175 -6.43 -7.07 -6.61
N LYS A 176 -6.38 -7.35 -7.91
CA LYS A 176 -7.41 -6.89 -8.86
C LYS A 176 -8.80 -7.48 -8.55
N LYS A 177 -8.89 -8.74 -8.11
CA LYS A 177 -10.15 -9.33 -7.64
C LYS A 177 -10.68 -8.62 -6.40
N ILE A 178 -9.80 -8.36 -5.40
CA ILE A 178 -10.15 -7.65 -4.17
C ILE A 178 -10.66 -6.24 -4.50
N GLN A 179 -9.98 -5.53 -5.39
CA GLN A 179 -10.41 -4.22 -5.88
C GLN A 179 -11.79 -4.28 -6.54
N ALA A 180 -12.03 -5.28 -7.40
CA ALA A 180 -13.31 -5.46 -8.10
C ALA A 180 -14.50 -5.68 -7.13
N HIS A 181 -14.24 -6.13 -5.91
CA HIS A 181 -15.24 -6.21 -4.84
C HIS A 181 -15.43 -4.90 -4.05
N GLY A 182 -14.80 -3.80 -4.49
CA GLY A 182 -15.01 -2.45 -3.97
C GLY A 182 -14.03 -2.03 -2.87
N THR A 183 -13.00 -2.82 -2.57
CA THR A 183 -11.93 -2.43 -1.64
C THR A 183 -11.02 -1.40 -2.31
N THR A 184 -10.74 -0.30 -1.62
CA THR A 184 -9.70 0.65 -2.03
C THR A 184 -8.33 0.07 -1.67
N ILE A 185 -7.37 0.11 -2.59
CA ILE A 185 -6.05 -0.47 -2.36
C ILE A 185 -4.98 0.60 -2.57
N VAL A 186 -4.09 0.75 -1.60
CA VAL A 186 -2.90 1.61 -1.71
C VAL A 186 -1.66 0.74 -1.62
N ILE A 187 -0.79 0.83 -2.61
CA ILE A 187 0.46 0.05 -2.67
C ILE A 187 1.64 1.00 -2.69
N THR A 188 2.62 0.77 -1.85
CA THR A 188 3.94 1.38 -2.04
C THR A 188 4.82 0.44 -2.86
N THR A 189 5.55 0.98 -3.80
CA THR A 189 6.52 0.22 -4.58
C THR A 189 7.66 1.11 -5.09
N HIS A 190 8.77 0.50 -5.44
CA HIS A 190 9.85 1.09 -6.22
C HIS A 190 10.05 0.35 -7.55
N VAL A 191 9.16 -0.60 -7.88
CA VAL A 191 9.20 -1.44 -9.08
C VAL A 191 8.24 -0.88 -10.12
N MET A 192 8.76 -0.46 -11.28
CA MET A 192 7.98 0.18 -12.34
C MET A 192 6.91 -0.74 -12.94
N GLU A 193 7.21 -2.04 -13.09
CA GLU A 193 6.24 -3.04 -13.59
C GLU A 193 5.01 -3.18 -12.66
N GLU A 194 5.19 -2.97 -11.36
CA GLU A 194 4.09 -2.99 -10.40
C GLU A 194 3.29 -1.70 -10.46
N ALA A 195 3.98 -0.57 -10.51
CA ALA A 195 3.36 0.73 -10.67
C ALA A 195 2.46 0.78 -11.91
N ALA A 196 2.92 0.24 -13.03
CA ALA A 196 2.14 0.16 -14.27
C ALA A 196 0.83 -0.64 -14.18
N LYS A 197 0.63 -1.44 -13.11
CA LYS A 197 -0.63 -2.19 -12.87
C LYS A 197 -1.64 -1.41 -12.03
N CYS A 198 -1.26 -0.28 -11.47
CA CYS A 198 -2.14 0.60 -10.71
C CYS A 198 -3.05 1.41 -11.64
N ASP A 199 -4.22 1.81 -11.14
CA ASP A 199 -5.13 2.68 -11.92
C ASP A 199 -4.59 4.10 -11.97
N ARG A 200 -3.95 4.55 -10.88
CA ARG A 200 -3.31 5.86 -10.75
C ARG A 200 -2.11 5.78 -9.81
N LEU A 201 -1.16 6.67 -10.01
CA LEU A 201 0.12 6.75 -9.29
C LEU A 201 0.34 8.15 -8.75
N ALA A 202 1.01 8.23 -7.61
CA ALA A 202 1.73 9.41 -7.19
C ALA A 202 3.22 9.10 -7.12
N LEU A 203 4.03 9.96 -7.71
CA LEU A 203 5.48 9.86 -7.70
C LEU A 203 6.03 10.66 -6.53
N LEU A 204 6.58 9.96 -5.53
CA LEU A 204 7.15 10.58 -4.32
C LEU A 204 8.68 10.59 -4.40
N ARG A 205 9.27 11.77 -4.27
CA ARG A 205 10.72 11.95 -4.20
C ARG A 205 11.09 13.02 -3.18
N ASP A 206 12.07 12.71 -2.34
CA ASP A 206 12.60 13.63 -1.33
C ASP A 206 11.50 14.29 -0.47
N GLY A 207 10.44 13.52 -0.15
CA GLY A 207 9.32 13.96 0.65
C GLY A 207 8.23 14.75 -0.07
N VAL A 208 8.36 14.98 -1.37
CA VAL A 208 7.43 15.78 -2.19
C VAL A 208 6.79 14.92 -3.26
N LEU A 209 5.51 15.14 -3.55
CA LEU A 209 4.84 14.57 -4.73
C LEU A 209 5.25 15.36 -5.97
N ILE A 210 5.96 14.72 -6.89
CA ILE A 210 6.50 15.35 -8.11
C ILE A 210 5.61 15.18 -9.33
N ALA A 211 4.72 14.18 -9.35
CA ALA A 211 3.71 13.99 -10.37
C ALA A 211 2.62 13.03 -9.89
N GLU A 212 1.43 13.10 -10.49
CA GLU A 212 0.28 12.24 -10.22
C GLU A 212 -0.52 12.03 -11.51
N GLY A 213 -1.01 10.80 -11.71
CA GLY A 213 -1.82 10.43 -12.88
C GLY A 213 -1.87 8.93 -13.11
N SER A 214 -2.63 8.47 -14.14
CA SER A 214 -2.50 7.09 -14.59
C SER A 214 -1.12 6.86 -15.21
N PRO A 215 -0.64 5.60 -15.30
CA PRO A 215 0.63 5.31 -15.99
C PRO A 215 0.71 5.99 -17.36
N GLU A 216 -0.34 5.87 -18.17
CA GLU A 216 -0.43 6.45 -19.52
C GLU A 216 -0.42 7.99 -19.49
N GLN A 217 -1.12 8.61 -18.54
CA GLN A 217 -1.11 10.06 -18.37
C GLN A 217 0.28 10.58 -18.02
N LEU A 218 1.01 9.88 -17.13
CA LEU A 218 2.37 10.26 -16.75
C LEU A 218 3.35 10.14 -17.92
N GLU A 219 3.23 9.09 -18.74
CA GLU A 219 4.02 8.92 -19.95
C GLU A 219 3.74 10.04 -20.98
N GLN A 220 2.46 10.37 -21.18
CA GLN A 220 2.05 11.47 -22.08
C GLN A 220 2.55 12.83 -21.58
N GLN A 221 2.39 13.15 -20.30
CA GLN A 221 2.82 14.43 -19.72
C GLN A 221 4.33 14.62 -19.78
N SER A 222 5.09 13.55 -19.64
CA SER A 222 6.55 13.59 -19.74
C SER A 222 7.08 13.51 -21.18
N GLY A 223 6.21 13.15 -22.16
CA GLY A 223 6.61 12.89 -23.53
C GLY A 223 7.52 11.68 -23.68
N THR A 224 7.41 10.69 -22.78
CA THR A 224 8.28 9.51 -22.75
C THR A 224 7.50 8.23 -23.10
N ALA A 225 8.23 7.19 -23.51
CA ALA A 225 7.65 5.92 -23.93
C ALA A 225 7.56 4.87 -22.80
N SER A 226 7.91 5.23 -21.56
CA SER A 226 7.83 4.31 -20.43
C SER A 226 7.69 5.07 -19.11
N LEU A 227 7.05 4.43 -18.12
CA LEU A 227 6.89 4.97 -16.77
C LEU A 227 8.23 5.26 -16.08
N GLU A 228 9.26 4.44 -16.34
CA GLU A 228 10.62 4.68 -15.83
C GLU A 228 11.21 5.98 -16.38
N ALA A 229 11.10 6.20 -17.68
CA ALA A 229 11.54 7.44 -18.30
C ALA A 229 10.73 8.65 -17.83
N ALA A 230 9.41 8.49 -17.61
CA ALA A 230 8.54 9.51 -17.02
C ALA A 230 9.00 9.87 -15.60
N PHE A 231 9.26 8.88 -14.77
CA PHE A 231 9.80 9.10 -13.41
C PHE A 231 11.12 9.87 -13.43
N LEU A 232 12.05 9.49 -14.31
CA LEU A 232 13.32 10.21 -14.47
C LEU A 232 13.11 11.65 -14.98
N HIS A 233 12.13 11.87 -15.86
CA HIS A 233 11.78 13.20 -16.35
C HIS A 233 11.30 14.11 -15.22
N PHE A 234 10.29 13.69 -14.45
CA PHE A 234 9.73 14.46 -13.32
C PHE A 234 10.73 14.61 -12.16
N SER A 235 11.72 13.72 -12.08
CA SER A 235 12.75 13.75 -11.06
C SER A 235 13.88 14.75 -11.33
N LYS A 236 13.96 15.33 -12.54
CA LYS A 236 14.96 16.38 -12.82
C LYS A 236 14.56 17.67 -12.11
N PRO A 237 15.49 18.38 -11.46
CA PRO A 237 15.21 19.71 -10.96
C PRO A 237 14.75 20.56 -12.15
N SER A 238 13.67 21.33 -11.96
CA SER A 238 13.22 22.31 -12.96
C SER A 238 14.39 23.22 -13.27
N SER A 239 15.05 23.03 -14.42
CA SER A 239 16.05 23.96 -14.88
C SER A 239 15.41 25.32 -14.94
N GLN A 240 15.91 26.26 -14.13
CA GLN A 240 15.59 27.67 -14.23
C GLN A 240 15.70 28.02 -15.73
N THR A 241 14.63 28.54 -16.28
CA THR A 241 14.61 29.17 -17.58
C THR A 241 15.72 30.21 -17.54
N GLU A 242 16.88 29.91 -18.15
CA GLU A 242 17.89 30.91 -18.41
C GLU A 242 17.22 31.95 -19.28
N GLY A 243 16.82 33.05 -18.64
CA GLY A 243 16.42 34.23 -19.36
C GLY A 243 17.61 34.71 -20.19
N SER A 244 17.52 34.50 -21.48
CA SER A 244 18.38 35.18 -22.45
C SER A 244 18.12 36.68 -22.28
N VAL A 245 19.01 37.35 -21.58
CA VAL A 245 19.17 38.80 -21.66
C VAL A 245 20.15 39.01 -22.81
N SER A 246 19.62 39.46 -23.92
CA SER A 246 20.37 40.09 -25.00
C SER A 246 20.32 41.59 -24.84
#